data_3d17f776f7d5a6831c7068f07457c3a6
#
_entry.id   3d17f776f7d5a6831c7068f07457c3a6
#
_cell.length_a   1.000
_cell.length_b   1.000
_cell.length_c   1.000
_cell.angle_alpha   90.00
_cell.angle_beta   90.00
_cell.angle_gamma   90.00
#
_symmetry.space_group_name_H-M   'P 1'
#
loop_
_entity.id
_entity.type
_entity.pdbx_description
1 polymer ?
#
loop_
_entity_poly.entity_id
_entity_poly.type
_entity_poly.pdbx_seq_one_letter_code
_entity_poly.pdbx_strand_id
1 'polypeptide(L)'
;MACWLLEFETKKLDDKAINLIENLNNFQAISYSESNNIFEYKVYLNKYVTEEIFLNLIFNNPSTENYKLKKKIKIKVSNISGIDWLHENFKLFLPVEYNDFIFYGDHFKDHIKYKKHKIRLNSSDAFGSGAHPTTEGCIKAIKFLNKKIKINSFLDIGSGSGILSICASKYWKNALIYGVDIDKTSIIRSRKNIKNNNLKSKIRFELIHPKTNLNFKYKSEFDLVVANIITSELSLLAKYIEKKIKKNGYLVLSGILDYQSKIILSKFRNFNIILNKKISISGWVTIILKKEVKHNETKYLS
;
A
#
# COMPACT_ATOMS: atom_id res chain seq x y z
N MET A 1 -22.02 -9.44 11.22
CA MET A 1 -21.16 -9.96 12.29
C MET A 1 -21.22 -9.00 13.46
N ALA A 2 -21.15 -9.51 14.71
CA ALA A 2 -21.04 -8.64 15.87
C ALA A 2 -19.72 -7.88 15.80
N CYS A 3 -19.72 -6.58 16.07
CA CYS A 3 -18.54 -5.78 16.16
C CYS A 3 -18.59 -4.89 17.39
N TRP A 4 -17.50 -4.88 18.15
CA TRP A 4 -17.36 -4.15 19.38
C TRP A 4 -16.19 -3.18 19.28
N LEU A 5 -16.38 -1.95 19.75
CA LEU A 5 -15.38 -0.91 19.81
C LEU A 5 -15.01 -0.62 21.26
N LEU A 6 -13.73 -0.68 21.58
CA LEU A 6 -13.18 -0.20 22.83
C LEU A 6 -12.42 1.10 22.54
N GLU A 7 -12.80 2.18 23.23
CA GLU A 7 -12.17 3.50 23.13
C GLU A 7 -11.58 3.87 24.49
N PHE A 8 -10.33 4.29 24.50
CA PHE A 8 -9.65 4.75 25.72
C PHE A 8 -8.49 5.68 25.40
N GLU A 9 -8.20 6.55 26.38
CA GLU A 9 -7.08 7.47 26.31
C GLU A 9 -5.98 7.07 27.29
N THR A 10 -4.74 7.09 26.86
CA THR A 10 -3.58 6.79 27.71
C THR A 10 -2.32 7.43 27.13
N LYS A 11 -1.18 7.27 27.83
CA LYS A 11 0.14 7.48 27.22
C LYS A 11 0.37 6.45 26.14
N LYS A 12 1.37 6.67 25.28
CA LYS A 12 1.75 5.72 24.24
C LYS A 12 1.90 4.31 24.80
N LEU A 13 1.18 3.36 24.21
CA LEU A 13 1.34 1.95 24.53
C LEU A 13 2.69 1.45 24.02
N ASP A 14 3.34 0.60 24.80
CA ASP A 14 4.55 -0.09 24.35
C ASP A 14 4.21 -1.22 23.35
N ASP A 15 5.24 -1.69 22.63
CA ASP A 15 5.07 -2.73 21.60
C ASP A 15 4.53 -4.06 22.18
N LYS A 16 4.81 -4.34 23.47
CA LYS A 16 4.28 -5.54 24.14
C LYS A 16 2.81 -5.43 24.42
N ALA A 17 2.33 -4.25 24.84
CA ALA A 17 0.90 -3.99 25.03
C ALA A 17 0.14 -4.07 23.70
N ILE A 18 0.68 -3.49 22.65
CA ILE A 18 0.10 -3.59 21.29
C ILE A 18 0.02 -5.06 20.85
N ASN A 19 1.11 -5.83 20.98
CA ASN A 19 1.13 -7.24 20.63
C ASN A 19 0.12 -8.08 21.43
N LEU A 20 -0.11 -7.77 22.71
CA LEU A 20 -1.13 -8.45 23.51
C LEU A 20 -2.55 -8.18 22.99
N ILE A 21 -2.83 -6.96 22.54
CA ILE A 21 -4.10 -6.59 21.93
C ILE A 21 -4.29 -7.34 20.60
N GLU A 22 -3.28 -7.33 19.75
CA GLU A 22 -3.30 -7.95 18.41
C GLU A 22 -3.43 -9.49 18.48
N ASN A 23 -2.91 -10.11 19.54
CA ASN A 23 -3.02 -11.55 19.76
C ASN A 23 -4.35 -12.00 20.40
N LEU A 24 -5.28 -11.09 20.65
CA LEU A 24 -6.63 -11.49 21.08
C LEU A 24 -7.32 -12.29 19.96
N ASN A 25 -7.88 -13.45 20.29
CA ASN A 25 -8.58 -14.32 19.33
C ASN A 25 -9.77 -13.64 18.61
N ASN A 26 -10.24 -12.52 19.14
CA ASN A 26 -11.35 -11.72 18.62
C ASN A 26 -10.90 -10.35 18.06
N PHE A 27 -9.61 -10.13 17.94
CA PHE A 27 -9.05 -8.90 17.40
C PHE A 27 -9.37 -8.73 15.89
N GLN A 28 -9.67 -7.49 15.51
CA GLN A 28 -9.90 -7.11 14.11
C GLN A 28 -8.96 -5.99 13.66
N ALA A 29 -8.86 -4.94 14.46
CA ALA A 29 -8.01 -3.80 14.16
C ALA A 29 -7.73 -2.95 15.41
N ILE A 30 -6.65 -2.17 15.36
CA ILE A 30 -6.35 -1.11 16.31
C ILE A 30 -5.98 0.15 15.53
N SER A 31 -6.49 1.29 15.98
CA SER A 31 -6.07 2.60 15.49
C SER A 31 -5.81 3.53 16.66
N TYR A 32 -4.99 4.56 16.46
CA TYR A 32 -4.76 5.58 17.45
C TYR A 32 -4.53 6.95 16.81
N SER A 33 -4.86 7.99 17.57
CA SER A 33 -4.51 9.38 17.27
C SER A 33 -3.77 9.99 18.46
N GLU A 34 -2.87 10.94 18.22
CA GLU A 34 -2.10 11.64 19.24
C GLU A 34 -2.51 13.10 19.29
N SER A 35 -2.78 13.60 20.51
CA SER A 35 -3.02 14.99 20.80
C SER A 35 -2.42 15.33 22.17
N ASN A 36 -1.52 16.33 22.23
CA ASN A 36 -0.90 16.81 23.47
C ASN A 36 -0.25 15.70 24.34
N ASN A 37 0.50 14.76 23.72
CA ASN A 37 1.10 13.60 24.35
C ASN A 37 0.10 12.61 25.00
N ILE A 38 -1.18 12.72 24.65
CA ILE A 38 -2.21 11.75 25.00
C ILE A 38 -2.58 11.00 23.72
N PHE A 39 -2.67 9.68 23.82
CA PHE A 39 -3.05 8.80 22.73
C PHE A 39 -4.47 8.29 22.96
N GLU A 40 -5.36 8.57 22.02
CA GLU A 40 -6.69 7.97 21.92
C GLU A 40 -6.59 6.68 21.11
N TYR A 41 -6.88 5.55 21.74
CA TYR A 41 -6.88 4.23 21.09
C TYR A 41 -8.29 3.76 20.79
N LYS A 42 -8.47 3.13 19.65
CA LYS A 42 -9.70 2.46 19.21
C LYS A 42 -9.39 1.03 18.81
N VAL A 43 -9.89 0.07 19.60
CA VAL A 43 -9.68 -1.36 19.37
C VAL A 43 -10.99 -2.00 18.91
N TYR A 44 -10.95 -2.66 17.76
CA TYR A 44 -12.09 -3.30 17.13
C TYR A 44 -12.03 -4.80 17.35
N LEU A 45 -13.13 -5.38 17.85
CA LEU A 45 -13.23 -6.79 18.19
C LEU A 45 -14.49 -7.41 17.58
N ASN A 46 -14.43 -8.69 17.18
CA ASN A 46 -15.60 -9.42 16.67
C ASN A 46 -16.44 -10.10 17.77
N LYS A 47 -15.99 -10.06 19.03
CA LYS A 47 -16.72 -10.53 20.21
C LYS A 47 -16.58 -9.54 21.35
N TYR A 48 -17.59 -9.52 22.23
CA TYR A 48 -17.59 -8.69 23.42
C TYR A 48 -16.44 -9.06 24.37
N VAL A 49 -15.76 -8.03 24.87
CA VAL A 49 -14.78 -8.11 25.95
C VAL A 49 -15.16 -7.06 27.00
N THR A 50 -15.20 -7.46 28.25
CA THR A 50 -15.48 -6.50 29.33
C THR A 50 -14.30 -5.55 29.54
N GLU A 51 -14.58 -4.34 30.02
CA GLU A 51 -13.56 -3.36 30.41
C GLU A 51 -12.53 -3.99 31.35
N GLU A 52 -12.98 -4.75 32.35
CA GLU A 52 -12.12 -5.39 33.33
C GLU A 52 -11.16 -6.40 32.73
N ILE A 53 -11.63 -7.26 31.82
CA ILE A 53 -10.79 -8.25 31.12
C ILE A 53 -9.74 -7.52 30.29
N PHE A 54 -10.14 -6.48 29.56
CA PHE A 54 -9.21 -5.72 28.71
C PHE A 54 -8.17 -4.95 29.52
N LEU A 55 -8.58 -4.29 30.62
CA LEU A 55 -7.66 -3.61 31.56
C LEU A 55 -6.67 -4.60 32.17
N ASN A 56 -7.14 -5.79 32.55
CA ASN A 56 -6.26 -6.82 33.12
C ASN A 56 -5.23 -7.32 32.12
N LEU A 57 -5.62 -7.48 30.86
CA LEU A 57 -4.72 -7.94 29.80
C LEU A 57 -3.57 -6.95 29.57
N ILE A 58 -3.88 -5.64 29.50
CA ILE A 58 -2.93 -4.61 29.08
C ILE A 58 -2.20 -3.97 30.26
N PHE A 59 -2.94 -3.60 31.31
CA PHE A 59 -2.43 -2.75 32.39
C PHE A 59 -2.15 -3.49 33.69
N ASN A 60 -2.56 -4.75 33.82
CA ASN A 60 -2.19 -5.63 34.92
C ASN A 60 -1.11 -6.64 34.55
N ASN A 61 -0.61 -6.63 33.32
CA ASN A 61 0.44 -7.53 32.89
C ASN A 61 1.81 -6.95 33.27
N PRO A 62 2.59 -7.60 34.17
CA PRO A 62 3.91 -7.11 34.58
C PRO A 62 4.92 -6.99 33.47
N SER A 63 4.65 -7.63 32.30
CA SER A 63 5.52 -7.58 31.12
C SER A 63 5.39 -6.29 30.33
N THR A 64 4.36 -5.48 30.58
CA THR A 64 4.15 -4.19 29.89
C THR A 64 4.65 -3.02 30.74
N GLU A 65 5.24 -2.00 30.12
CA GLU A 65 5.64 -0.76 30.80
C GLU A 65 4.42 0.05 31.30
N ASN A 66 3.25 -0.24 30.75
CA ASN A 66 1.99 0.42 31.08
C ASN A 66 1.31 -0.10 32.37
N TYR A 67 1.90 -1.13 33.03
CA TYR A 67 1.37 -1.75 34.25
C TYR A 67 0.98 -0.76 35.37
N LYS A 68 1.68 0.36 35.48
CA LYS A 68 1.44 1.39 36.54
C LYS A 68 0.28 2.35 36.23
N LEU A 69 -0.32 2.29 35.02
CA LEU A 69 -1.29 3.28 34.55
C LEU A 69 -2.76 2.90 34.83
N LYS A 70 -3.02 1.69 35.35
CA LYS A 70 -4.37 1.09 35.52
C LYS A 70 -5.41 1.99 36.20
N LYS A 71 -5.04 2.77 37.23
CA LYS A 71 -6.01 3.55 38.02
C LYS A 71 -6.60 4.78 37.33
N LYS A 72 -6.15 5.15 36.13
CA LYS A 72 -6.55 6.39 35.46
C LYS A 72 -7.23 6.19 34.09
N ILE A 73 -7.34 4.95 33.61
CA ILE A 73 -7.85 4.68 32.28
C ILE A 73 -9.30 4.28 32.37
N LYS A 74 -10.15 5.03 31.67
CA LYS A 74 -11.56 4.67 31.45
C LYS A 74 -11.66 4.09 30.06
N ILE A 75 -12.27 2.92 29.92
CA ILE A 75 -12.55 2.28 28.65
C ILE A 75 -14.04 2.39 28.36
N LYS A 76 -14.38 2.93 27.23
CA LYS A 76 -15.73 2.91 26.73
C LYS A 76 -15.89 1.71 25.80
N VAL A 77 -16.80 0.80 26.11
CA VAL A 77 -17.12 -0.35 25.27
C VAL A 77 -18.47 -0.11 24.61
N SER A 78 -18.49 -0.15 23.28
CA SER A 78 -19.69 0.11 22.47
C SER A 78 -19.95 -1.06 21.52
N ASN A 79 -21.20 -1.47 21.42
CA ASN A 79 -21.62 -2.39 20.35
C ASN A 79 -21.88 -1.58 19.09
N ILE A 80 -21.04 -1.79 18.08
CA ILE A 80 -21.14 -1.13 16.78
C ILE A 80 -21.66 -2.07 15.68
N SER A 81 -22.24 -3.21 16.10
CA SER A 81 -22.91 -4.14 15.20
C SER A 81 -24.15 -3.45 14.59
N GLY A 82 -24.21 -3.37 13.27
CA GLY A 82 -25.31 -2.69 12.56
C GLY A 82 -25.08 -1.19 12.28
N ILE A 83 -24.08 -0.56 12.89
CA ILE A 83 -23.55 0.67 12.34
C ILE A 83 -22.73 0.26 11.13
N ASP A 84 -23.01 0.83 9.98
CA ASP A 84 -22.13 0.71 8.82
C ASP A 84 -20.86 1.54 9.11
N TRP A 85 -20.04 1.02 10.06
CA TRP A 85 -18.79 1.64 10.47
C TRP A 85 -17.80 1.77 9.31
N LEU A 86 -17.98 0.94 8.27
CA LEU A 86 -17.37 1.17 6.98
C LEU A 86 -17.81 2.54 6.43
N HIS A 87 -19.10 2.87 6.50
CA HIS A 87 -19.64 4.15 6.04
C HIS A 87 -19.16 5.32 6.92
N GLU A 88 -19.09 5.15 8.24
CA GLU A 88 -18.59 6.17 9.16
C GLU A 88 -17.07 6.39 9.00
N ASN A 89 -16.28 5.34 8.84
CA ASN A 89 -14.85 5.47 8.51
C ASN A 89 -14.63 6.06 7.10
N PHE A 90 -15.54 5.83 6.16
CA PHE A 90 -15.47 6.46 4.84
C PHE A 90 -15.61 7.99 4.90
N LYS A 91 -16.38 8.53 5.84
CA LYS A 91 -16.50 9.98 6.06
C LYS A 91 -15.20 10.60 6.57
N LEU A 92 -14.30 9.81 7.18
CA LEU A 92 -13.01 10.27 7.69
C LEU A 92 -11.90 10.26 6.63
N PHE A 93 -12.08 9.62 5.47
CA PHE A 93 -11.09 9.66 4.40
C PHE A 93 -11.16 11.00 3.65
N LEU A 94 -10.40 11.97 4.17
CA LEU A 94 -10.19 13.23 3.49
C LEU A 94 -9.53 12.98 2.12
N PRO A 95 -9.83 13.82 1.11
CA PRO A 95 -9.14 13.75 -0.17
C PRO A 95 -7.63 13.88 0.00
N VAL A 96 -6.89 12.95 -0.61
CA VAL A 96 -5.43 12.91 -0.55
C VAL A 96 -4.86 13.48 -1.84
N GLU A 97 -3.92 14.42 -1.73
CA GLU A 97 -3.31 15.07 -2.88
C GLU A 97 -1.83 14.70 -3.02
N TYR A 98 -1.47 14.16 -4.16
CA TYR A 98 -0.07 13.97 -4.56
C TYR A 98 0.17 14.48 -5.97
N ASN A 99 1.06 15.46 -6.10
CA ASN A 99 1.41 16.06 -7.40
C ASN A 99 0.18 16.55 -8.19
N ASP A 100 -0.12 15.87 -9.31
CA ASP A 100 -1.18 16.25 -10.24
C ASP A 100 -2.48 15.48 -9.96
N PHE A 101 -2.50 14.65 -8.92
CA PHE A 101 -3.62 13.78 -8.57
C PHE A 101 -4.31 14.22 -7.29
N ILE A 102 -5.61 14.06 -7.25
CA ILE A 102 -6.42 14.06 -6.04
C ILE A 102 -7.20 12.74 -5.98
N PHE A 103 -7.06 12.03 -4.87
CA PHE A 103 -7.73 10.78 -4.57
C PHE A 103 -8.86 11.05 -3.58
N TYR A 104 -10.05 10.57 -3.85
CA TYR A 104 -11.22 10.83 -3.01
C TYR A 104 -12.22 9.68 -3.04
N GLY A 105 -12.95 9.52 -1.94
CA GLY A 105 -14.08 8.61 -1.81
C GLY A 105 -15.39 9.20 -2.36
N ASP A 106 -16.41 8.37 -2.45
CA ASP A 106 -17.71 8.72 -3.03
C ASP A 106 -18.39 9.91 -2.35
N HIS A 107 -18.20 10.07 -1.05
CA HIS A 107 -18.78 11.12 -0.23
C HIS A 107 -18.18 12.53 -0.48
N PHE A 108 -17.03 12.62 -1.15
CA PHE A 108 -16.40 13.90 -1.52
C PHE A 108 -16.60 14.29 -2.99
N LYS A 109 -17.33 13.51 -3.78
CA LYS A 109 -17.46 13.69 -5.23
C LYS A 109 -17.82 15.12 -5.64
N ASP A 110 -18.77 15.72 -4.94
CA ASP A 110 -19.33 17.05 -5.30
C ASP A 110 -18.50 18.22 -4.74
N HIS A 111 -17.54 17.95 -3.85
CA HIS A 111 -16.70 18.96 -3.19
C HIS A 111 -15.33 19.15 -3.87
N ILE A 112 -15.01 18.37 -4.89
CA ILE A 112 -13.70 18.40 -5.56
C ILE A 112 -13.69 19.43 -6.70
N LYS A 113 -13.12 20.61 -6.47
CA LYS A 113 -13.04 21.72 -7.46
C LYS A 113 -11.66 21.90 -8.12
N TYR A 114 -10.76 20.92 -8.04
CA TYR A 114 -9.39 21.08 -8.52
C TYR A 114 -9.22 20.82 -10.02
N LYS A 115 -8.21 21.45 -10.63
CA LYS A 115 -7.79 21.22 -12.03
C LYS A 115 -6.98 19.93 -12.22
N LYS A 116 -6.56 19.26 -11.13
CA LYS A 116 -5.75 18.02 -11.12
C LYS A 116 -6.55 16.82 -11.66
N HIS A 117 -5.84 15.73 -11.92
CA HIS A 117 -6.46 14.46 -12.23
C HIS A 117 -7.24 13.94 -11.01
N LYS A 118 -8.54 13.91 -11.12
CA LYS A 118 -9.44 13.39 -10.10
C LYS A 118 -9.51 11.88 -10.22
N ILE A 119 -9.22 11.16 -9.13
CA ILE A 119 -9.29 9.71 -9.06
C ILE A 119 -10.22 9.32 -7.91
N ARG A 120 -11.35 8.74 -8.28
CA ARG A 120 -12.33 8.21 -7.33
C ARG A 120 -11.95 6.81 -6.94
N LEU A 121 -11.70 6.57 -5.66
CA LEU A 121 -11.35 5.29 -5.09
C LEU A 121 -12.44 4.82 -4.12
N ASN A 122 -12.90 3.59 -4.31
CA ASN A 122 -13.63 2.87 -3.28
C ASN A 122 -12.59 2.22 -2.36
N SER A 123 -12.23 2.90 -1.31
CA SER A 123 -11.35 2.36 -0.28
C SER A 123 -12.22 1.85 0.87
N SER A 124 -12.38 0.54 0.96
CA SER A 124 -12.97 -0.09 2.15
C SER A 124 -11.95 -0.35 3.25
N ASP A 125 -10.65 -0.17 2.97
CA ASP A 125 -9.57 -0.46 3.90
C ASP A 125 -8.49 0.63 3.85
N ALA A 126 -7.75 0.80 4.94
CA ALA A 126 -6.62 1.74 5.07
C ALA A 126 -5.54 1.54 3.99
N PHE A 127 -5.32 0.31 3.54
CA PHE A 127 -4.47 -0.02 2.40
C PHE A 127 -5.23 0.17 1.08
N GLY A 128 -4.98 1.27 0.39
CA GLY A 128 -5.58 1.55 -0.92
C GLY A 128 -6.26 2.91 -1.03
N SER A 129 -6.40 3.63 0.08
CA SER A 129 -6.85 5.04 0.10
C SER A 129 -5.87 5.99 -0.59
N GLY A 130 -4.63 5.55 -0.80
CA GLY A 130 -3.56 6.39 -1.34
C GLY A 130 -2.76 7.17 -0.28
N ALA A 131 -3.18 7.19 0.98
CA ALA A 131 -2.57 8.02 2.02
C ALA A 131 -1.19 7.52 2.53
N HIS A 132 -0.77 6.31 2.13
CA HIS A 132 0.48 5.74 2.64
C HIS A 132 1.72 6.34 1.96
N PRO A 133 2.84 6.62 2.68
CA PRO A 133 4.07 7.18 2.12
C PRO A 133 4.67 6.39 0.95
N THR A 134 4.49 5.06 0.91
CA THR A 134 4.94 4.21 -0.19
C THR A 134 4.17 4.47 -1.48
N THR A 135 2.86 4.74 -1.38
CA THR A 135 2.01 5.11 -2.52
C THR A 135 2.40 6.47 -3.05
N GLU A 136 2.61 7.45 -2.17
CA GLU A 136 3.12 8.76 -2.54
C GLU A 136 4.47 8.67 -3.27
N GLY A 137 5.39 7.86 -2.74
CA GLY A 137 6.70 7.61 -3.34
C GLY A 137 6.58 7.03 -4.75
N CYS A 138 5.71 6.04 -4.97
CA CYS A 138 5.43 5.47 -6.29
C CYS A 138 4.85 6.53 -7.26
N ILE A 139 3.90 7.34 -6.81
CA ILE A 139 3.31 8.40 -7.65
C ILE A 139 4.35 9.44 -8.04
N LYS A 140 5.25 9.84 -7.11
CA LYS A 140 6.38 10.71 -7.40
C LYS A 140 7.35 10.08 -8.41
N ALA A 141 7.61 8.77 -8.29
CA ALA A 141 8.45 8.03 -9.23
C ALA A 141 7.83 7.97 -10.64
N ILE A 142 6.54 7.65 -10.73
CA ILE A 142 5.77 7.63 -11.99
C ILE A 142 5.79 9.03 -12.65
N LYS A 143 5.56 10.10 -11.89
CA LYS A 143 5.64 11.47 -12.41
C LYS A 143 7.06 11.83 -12.90
N PHE A 144 8.09 11.43 -12.16
CA PHE A 144 9.48 11.65 -12.56
C PHE A 144 9.79 10.95 -13.89
N LEU A 145 9.36 9.70 -14.04
CA LEU A 145 9.57 8.94 -15.27
C LEU A 145 8.73 9.47 -16.43
N ASN A 146 7.50 9.92 -16.21
CA ASN A 146 6.67 10.51 -17.26
C ASN A 146 7.31 11.74 -17.94
N LYS A 147 8.14 12.49 -17.20
CA LYS A 147 8.89 13.61 -17.76
C LYS A 147 10.09 13.20 -18.62
N LYS A 148 10.55 11.94 -18.50
CA LYS A 148 11.81 11.48 -19.09
C LYS A 148 11.61 10.45 -20.20
N ILE A 149 10.54 9.66 -20.13
CA ILE A 149 10.34 8.52 -21.02
C ILE A 149 8.89 8.44 -21.51
N LYS A 150 8.73 7.93 -22.72
CA LYS A 150 7.45 7.42 -23.23
C LYS A 150 7.43 5.91 -23.03
N ILE A 151 6.34 5.37 -22.54
CA ILE A 151 6.14 3.93 -22.40
C ILE A 151 4.91 3.47 -23.18
N ASN A 152 4.96 2.25 -23.69
CA ASN A 152 3.85 1.58 -24.37
C ASN A 152 3.24 0.48 -23.51
N SER A 153 3.87 0.13 -22.40
CA SER A 153 3.40 -0.93 -21.51
C SER A 153 3.85 -0.72 -20.06
N PHE A 154 2.91 -0.98 -19.15
CA PHE A 154 3.06 -0.80 -17.72
C PHE A 154 2.52 -2.04 -17.00
N LEU A 155 3.25 -2.51 -16.00
CA LEU A 155 2.84 -3.60 -15.11
C LEU A 155 2.87 -3.14 -13.65
N ASP A 156 1.77 -3.39 -12.94
CA ASP A 156 1.58 -3.13 -11.51
C ASP A 156 1.50 -4.47 -10.76
N ILE A 157 2.54 -4.81 -10.01
CA ILE A 157 2.62 -6.07 -9.24
C ILE A 157 2.20 -5.80 -7.80
N GLY A 158 1.19 -6.55 -7.32
CA GLY A 158 0.50 -6.25 -6.08
C GLY A 158 -0.36 -5.00 -6.24
N SER A 159 -1.24 -5.00 -7.24
CA SER A 159 -1.96 -3.81 -7.68
C SER A 159 -2.96 -3.26 -6.65
N GLY A 160 -3.39 -4.07 -5.69
CA GLY A 160 -4.32 -3.67 -4.63
C GLY A 160 -5.58 -2.99 -5.17
N SER A 161 -5.77 -1.72 -4.82
CA SER A 161 -6.87 -0.88 -5.31
C SER A 161 -6.76 -0.47 -6.79
N GLY A 162 -5.63 -0.73 -7.44
CA GLY A 162 -5.32 -0.30 -8.80
C GLY A 162 -4.88 1.17 -8.92
N ILE A 163 -4.59 1.84 -7.82
CA ILE A 163 -4.26 3.28 -7.77
C ILE A 163 -3.09 3.65 -8.68
N LEU A 164 -1.98 2.86 -8.65
CA LEU A 164 -0.79 3.13 -9.46
C LEU A 164 -1.06 2.91 -10.94
N SER A 165 -1.79 1.86 -11.29
CA SER A 165 -2.28 1.59 -12.65
C SER A 165 -3.15 2.73 -13.18
N ILE A 166 -4.05 3.28 -12.35
CA ILE A 166 -4.89 4.42 -12.71
C ILE A 166 -4.03 5.67 -12.93
N CYS A 167 -3.07 5.96 -12.03
CA CYS A 167 -2.14 7.09 -12.20
C CYS A 167 -1.34 6.98 -13.50
N ALA A 168 -0.81 5.78 -13.80
CA ALA A 168 -0.07 5.52 -15.03
C ALA A 168 -0.93 5.80 -16.26
N SER A 169 -2.22 5.41 -16.27
CA SER A 169 -3.13 5.65 -17.40
C SER A 169 -3.42 7.12 -17.68
N LYS A 170 -3.29 7.98 -16.68
CA LYS A 170 -3.46 9.43 -16.86
C LYS A 170 -2.26 10.09 -17.51
N TYR A 171 -1.05 9.58 -17.23
CA TYR A 171 0.17 10.09 -17.84
C TYR A 171 0.44 9.47 -19.22
N TRP A 172 0.28 8.17 -19.38
CA TRP A 172 0.54 7.46 -20.63
C TRP A 172 -0.76 6.93 -21.23
N LYS A 173 -1.49 7.82 -21.90
CA LYS A 173 -2.85 7.57 -22.39
C LYS A 173 -2.98 6.38 -23.36
N ASN A 174 -1.91 6.07 -24.09
CA ASN A 174 -1.87 5.00 -25.09
C ASN A 174 -1.13 3.74 -24.63
N ALA A 175 -0.63 3.72 -23.40
CA ALA A 175 0.06 2.56 -22.87
C ALA A 175 -0.92 1.42 -22.53
N LEU A 176 -0.50 0.18 -22.79
CA LEU A 176 -1.16 -1.02 -22.28
C LEU A 176 -0.81 -1.18 -20.81
N ILE A 177 -1.82 -1.17 -19.96
CA ILE A 177 -1.65 -1.21 -18.50
C ILE A 177 -2.24 -2.51 -17.96
N TYR A 178 -1.40 -3.23 -17.22
CA TYR A 178 -1.78 -4.44 -16.52
C TYR A 178 -1.50 -4.29 -15.04
N GLY A 179 -2.43 -4.75 -14.21
CA GLY A 179 -2.25 -4.92 -12.78
C GLY A 179 -2.46 -6.38 -12.41
N VAL A 180 -1.66 -6.88 -11.48
CA VAL A 180 -1.79 -8.25 -10.99
C VAL A 180 -1.76 -8.27 -9.47
N ASP A 181 -2.55 -9.16 -8.91
CA ASP A 181 -2.60 -9.37 -7.47
C ASP A 181 -2.88 -10.84 -7.15
N ILE A 182 -2.45 -11.30 -5.98
CA ILE A 182 -2.75 -12.64 -5.47
C ILE A 182 -4.08 -12.68 -4.72
N ASP A 183 -4.59 -11.52 -4.31
CA ASP A 183 -5.86 -11.39 -3.59
C ASP A 183 -7.01 -11.12 -4.56
N LYS A 184 -7.99 -12.01 -4.55
CA LYS A 184 -9.22 -11.89 -5.33
C LYS A 184 -10.01 -10.61 -4.99
N THR A 185 -10.00 -10.20 -3.74
CA THR A 185 -10.71 -9.00 -3.27
C THR A 185 -10.07 -7.74 -3.85
N SER A 186 -8.74 -7.68 -3.88
CA SER A 186 -7.98 -6.61 -4.54
C SER A 186 -8.32 -6.49 -6.02
N ILE A 187 -8.42 -7.62 -6.75
CA ILE A 187 -8.81 -7.62 -8.17
C ILE A 187 -10.25 -7.11 -8.37
N ILE A 188 -11.19 -7.51 -7.51
CA ILE A 188 -12.57 -7.01 -7.57
C ILE A 188 -12.59 -5.49 -7.34
N ARG A 189 -11.85 -5.03 -6.33
CA ARG A 189 -11.73 -3.60 -5.97
C ARG A 189 -11.11 -2.77 -7.09
N SER A 190 -9.99 -3.21 -7.63
CA SER A 190 -9.30 -2.51 -8.73
C SER A 190 -10.20 -2.40 -9.98
N ARG A 191 -10.93 -3.47 -10.32
CA ARG A 191 -11.91 -3.45 -11.43
C ARG A 191 -13.07 -2.48 -11.16
N LYS A 192 -13.54 -2.35 -9.91
CA LYS A 192 -14.55 -1.37 -9.53
C LYS A 192 -14.00 0.06 -9.67
N ASN A 193 -12.75 0.29 -9.23
CA ASN A 193 -12.12 1.60 -9.32
C ASN A 193 -11.90 2.06 -10.76
N ILE A 194 -11.45 1.20 -11.68
CA ILE A 194 -11.33 1.58 -13.11
C ILE A 194 -12.69 1.87 -13.74
N LYS A 195 -13.76 1.17 -13.32
CA LYS A 195 -15.13 1.47 -13.76
C LYS A 195 -15.54 2.87 -13.30
N ASN A 196 -15.30 3.20 -12.03
CA ASN A 196 -15.63 4.50 -11.44
C ASN A 196 -14.87 5.68 -12.07
N ASN A 197 -13.73 5.41 -12.71
CA ASN A 197 -12.89 6.39 -13.38
C ASN A 197 -12.98 6.34 -14.92
N ASN A 198 -13.94 5.59 -15.48
CA ASN A 198 -14.15 5.42 -16.93
C ASN A 198 -12.91 4.87 -17.69
N LEU A 199 -12.19 3.90 -17.09
CA LEU A 199 -10.94 3.36 -17.62
C LEU A 199 -11.01 1.87 -17.99
N LYS A 200 -12.20 1.26 -18.07
CA LYS A 200 -12.38 -0.18 -18.31
C LYS A 200 -11.66 -0.72 -19.56
N SER A 201 -11.59 0.05 -20.62
CA SER A 201 -10.96 -0.36 -21.88
C SER A 201 -9.42 -0.23 -21.88
N LYS A 202 -8.85 0.44 -20.89
CA LYS A 202 -7.42 0.82 -20.87
C LYS A 202 -6.57 0.01 -19.91
N ILE A 203 -7.18 -0.55 -18.85
CA ILE A 203 -6.46 -1.25 -17.78
C ILE A 203 -7.06 -2.65 -17.61
N ARG A 204 -6.19 -3.63 -17.50
CA ARG A 204 -6.58 -5.03 -17.22
C ARG A 204 -6.02 -5.46 -15.88
N PHE A 205 -6.86 -6.11 -15.07
CA PHE A 205 -6.46 -6.69 -13.79
C PHE A 205 -6.66 -8.20 -13.80
N GLU A 206 -5.63 -8.93 -13.40
CA GLU A 206 -5.64 -10.40 -13.39
C GLU A 206 -5.22 -10.93 -12.01
N LEU A 207 -5.93 -11.96 -11.55
CA LEU A 207 -5.55 -12.73 -10.36
C LEU A 207 -4.41 -13.66 -10.77
N ILE A 208 -3.25 -13.50 -10.16
CA ILE A 208 -2.07 -14.31 -10.46
C ILE A 208 -1.43 -14.79 -9.18
N HIS A 209 -1.26 -16.10 -9.06
CA HIS A 209 -0.48 -16.69 -7.99
C HIS A 209 0.98 -16.86 -8.44
N PRO A 210 1.97 -16.23 -7.77
CA PRO A 210 3.38 -16.23 -8.19
C PRO A 210 4.01 -17.62 -8.36
N LYS A 211 3.51 -18.60 -7.61
CA LYS A 211 4.04 -19.97 -7.62
C LYS A 211 3.45 -20.88 -8.70
N THR A 212 2.27 -20.57 -9.23
CA THR A 212 1.52 -21.50 -10.07
C THR A 212 1.24 -21.01 -11.48
N ASN A 213 1.20 -19.71 -11.73
CA ASN A 213 0.81 -19.22 -13.05
C ASN A 213 1.45 -17.86 -13.36
N LEU A 214 2.70 -17.90 -13.82
CA LEU A 214 3.50 -16.72 -14.14
C LEU A 214 3.40 -16.31 -15.62
N ASN A 215 2.57 -17.00 -16.40
CA ASN A 215 2.40 -16.70 -17.81
C ASN A 215 1.26 -15.71 -18.00
N PHE A 216 1.61 -14.45 -18.26
CA PHE A 216 0.66 -13.49 -18.79
C PHE A 216 0.19 -13.93 -20.17
N LYS A 217 -1.12 -13.98 -20.34
CA LYS A 217 -1.74 -14.36 -21.62
C LYS A 217 -1.38 -13.42 -22.77
N TYR A 218 -0.92 -12.18 -22.47
CA TYR A 218 -0.85 -11.12 -23.48
C TYR A 218 0.50 -10.44 -23.68
N LYS A 219 1.45 -10.48 -22.71
CA LYS A 219 2.76 -9.85 -22.87
C LYS A 219 3.80 -10.41 -21.89
N SER A 220 5.01 -10.62 -22.38
CA SER A 220 6.12 -11.15 -21.58
C SER A 220 6.90 -10.08 -20.83
N GLU A 221 7.09 -8.89 -21.42
CA GLU A 221 7.94 -7.81 -20.88
C GLU A 221 7.30 -6.43 -21.03
N PHE A 222 7.62 -5.53 -20.11
CA PHE A 222 7.06 -4.19 -19.97
C PHE A 222 8.11 -3.11 -19.97
N ASP A 223 7.75 -1.92 -20.47
CA ASP A 223 8.64 -0.74 -20.45
C ASP A 223 8.83 -0.20 -19.03
N LEU A 224 7.79 -0.30 -18.20
CA LEU A 224 7.83 0.07 -16.80
C LEU A 224 7.08 -0.98 -15.95
N VAL A 225 7.78 -1.48 -14.95
CA VAL A 225 7.21 -2.37 -13.91
C VAL A 225 7.21 -1.61 -12.59
N VAL A 226 6.11 -1.67 -11.86
CA VAL A 226 5.99 -1.10 -10.51
C VAL A 226 5.57 -2.21 -9.56
N ALA A 227 6.18 -2.26 -8.36
CA ALA A 227 5.79 -3.14 -7.27
C ALA A 227 5.84 -2.38 -5.95
N ASN A 228 4.68 -2.17 -5.34
CA ASN A 228 4.54 -1.56 -4.02
C ASN A 228 4.07 -2.63 -3.03
N ILE A 229 4.98 -3.52 -2.66
CA ILE A 229 4.75 -4.66 -1.77
C ILE A 229 5.88 -4.76 -0.75
N ILE A 230 5.69 -5.53 0.31
CA ILE A 230 6.69 -5.66 1.39
C ILE A 230 8.02 -6.24 0.89
N THR A 231 9.10 -5.90 1.56
CA THR A 231 10.48 -6.24 1.18
C THR A 231 10.72 -7.76 1.05
N SER A 232 10.10 -8.58 1.89
CA SER A 232 10.19 -10.04 1.81
C SER A 232 9.65 -10.57 0.47
N GLU A 233 8.48 -10.09 0.04
CA GLU A 233 7.86 -10.46 -1.23
C GLU A 233 8.66 -9.95 -2.42
N LEU A 234 9.17 -8.70 -2.37
CA LEU A 234 10.08 -8.18 -3.39
C LEU A 234 11.29 -9.06 -3.58
N SER A 235 11.85 -9.53 -2.46
CA SER A 235 13.01 -10.43 -2.47
C SER A 235 12.68 -11.79 -3.07
N LEU A 236 11.53 -12.35 -2.75
CA LEU A 236 11.05 -13.62 -3.27
C LEU A 236 10.76 -13.55 -4.77
N LEU A 237 10.14 -12.47 -5.22
CA LEU A 237 9.70 -12.25 -6.59
C LEU A 237 10.78 -11.64 -7.50
N ALA A 238 11.99 -11.36 -7.01
CA ALA A 238 12.99 -10.59 -7.76
C ALA A 238 13.31 -11.19 -9.15
N LYS A 239 13.49 -12.51 -9.26
CA LYS A 239 13.73 -13.20 -10.54
C LYS A 239 12.53 -13.14 -11.48
N TYR A 240 11.31 -13.16 -10.93
CA TYR A 240 10.09 -13.00 -11.72
C TYR A 240 9.97 -11.56 -12.24
N ILE A 241 10.16 -10.58 -11.36
CA ILE A 241 10.11 -9.15 -11.70
C ILE A 241 11.14 -8.84 -12.78
N GLU A 242 12.37 -9.34 -12.65
CA GLU A 242 13.45 -9.16 -13.64
C GLU A 242 13.01 -9.57 -15.04
N LYS A 243 12.38 -10.75 -15.18
CA LYS A 243 11.87 -11.28 -16.47
C LYS A 243 10.73 -10.45 -17.06
N LYS A 244 10.08 -9.60 -16.27
CA LYS A 244 8.99 -8.73 -16.74
C LYS A 244 9.46 -7.37 -17.24
N ILE A 245 10.73 -7.05 -17.09
CA ILE A 245 11.28 -5.76 -17.49
C ILE A 245 12.00 -5.91 -18.83
N LYS A 246 11.62 -5.12 -19.82
CA LYS A 246 12.32 -5.01 -21.09
C LYS A 246 13.77 -4.57 -20.91
N LYS A 247 14.62 -4.88 -21.89
CA LYS A 247 15.91 -4.23 -22.04
C LYS A 247 15.71 -2.71 -22.08
N ASN A 248 16.52 -1.97 -21.31
CA ASN A 248 16.40 -0.52 -21.08
C ASN A 248 15.09 -0.09 -20.40
N GLY A 249 14.26 -1.01 -19.94
CA GLY A 249 13.04 -0.74 -19.18
C GLY A 249 13.33 -0.30 -17.74
N TYR A 250 12.31 0.23 -17.09
CA TYR A 250 12.40 0.75 -15.74
C TYR A 250 11.62 -0.10 -14.74
N LEU A 251 12.10 -0.08 -13.50
CA LEU A 251 11.48 -0.73 -12.36
C LEU A 251 11.33 0.28 -11.22
N VAL A 252 10.15 0.36 -10.64
CA VAL A 252 9.88 1.12 -9.42
C VAL A 252 9.51 0.14 -8.31
N LEU A 253 10.27 0.16 -7.22
CA LEU A 253 10.04 -0.67 -6.04
C LEU A 253 9.72 0.21 -4.84
N SER A 254 8.71 -0.14 -4.06
CA SER A 254 8.34 0.52 -2.81
C SER A 254 7.80 -0.51 -1.81
N GLY A 255 7.41 -0.06 -0.61
CA GLY A 255 7.14 -0.96 0.51
C GLY A 255 8.43 -1.40 1.22
N ILE A 256 9.48 -0.58 1.12
CA ILE A 256 10.82 -0.84 1.62
C ILE A 256 11.12 0.17 2.72
N LEU A 257 11.51 -0.28 3.91
CA LEU A 257 12.07 0.59 4.95
C LEU A 257 13.50 0.99 4.59
N ASP A 258 13.94 2.15 5.06
CA ASP A 258 15.24 2.70 4.65
C ASP A 258 16.40 1.73 4.86
N TYR A 259 16.46 1.08 6.03
CA TYR A 259 17.51 0.09 6.36
C TYR A 259 17.48 -1.16 5.46
N GLN A 260 16.35 -1.50 4.83
CA GLN A 260 16.18 -2.63 3.92
C GLN A 260 16.65 -2.33 2.49
N SER A 261 16.81 -1.05 2.15
CA SER A 261 17.06 -0.61 0.77
C SER A 261 18.34 -1.22 0.17
N LYS A 262 19.42 -1.37 0.95
CA LYS A 262 20.69 -1.94 0.49
C LYS A 262 20.54 -3.40 0.04
N ILE A 263 19.75 -4.21 0.76
CA ILE A 263 19.51 -5.62 0.44
C ILE A 263 18.78 -5.73 -0.91
N ILE A 264 17.74 -4.92 -1.11
CA ILE A 264 16.99 -4.94 -2.37
C ILE A 264 17.86 -4.48 -3.53
N LEU A 265 18.62 -3.39 -3.38
CA LEU A 265 19.53 -2.89 -4.42
C LEU A 265 20.58 -3.95 -4.82
N SER A 266 21.21 -4.61 -3.85
CA SER A 266 22.16 -5.68 -4.12
C SER A 266 21.52 -6.82 -4.93
N LYS A 267 20.32 -7.23 -4.56
CA LYS A 267 19.61 -8.31 -5.24
C LYS A 267 19.30 -8.01 -6.70
N PHE A 268 18.84 -6.81 -7.00
CA PHE A 268 18.50 -6.42 -8.39
C PHE A 268 19.75 -6.10 -9.22
N ARG A 269 20.83 -5.64 -8.61
CA ARG A 269 22.13 -5.45 -9.28
C ARG A 269 22.66 -6.73 -9.94
N ASN A 270 22.42 -7.88 -9.33
CA ASN A 270 22.81 -9.18 -9.90
C ASN A 270 22.10 -9.48 -11.23
N PHE A 271 21.02 -8.79 -11.55
CA PHE A 271 20.29 -8.90 -12.81
C PHE A 271 20.60 -7.76 -13.80
N ASN A 272 21.66 -6.99 -13.57
CA ASN A 272 21.98 -5.80 -14.37
C ASN A 272 20.91 -4.70 -14.29
N ILE A 273 20.20 -4.64 -13.17
CA ILE A 273 19.20 -3.62 -12.89
C ILE A 273 19.80 -2.68 -11.86
N ILE A 274 20.16 -1.48 -12.30
CA ILE A 274 20.92 -0.51 -11.52
C ILE A 274 20.06 0.65 -11.01
N LEU A 275 20.52 1.26 -9.92
CA LEU A 275 19.85 2.40 -9.32
C LEU A 275 19.88 3.63 -10.25
N ASN A 276 18.69 4.16 -10.53
CA ASN A 276 18.52 5.43 -11.23
C ASN A 276 18.22 6.58 -10.24
N LYS A 277 17.29 6.35 -9.28
CA LYS A 277 16.91 7.35 -8.28
C LYS A 277 16.31 6.68 -7.02
N LYS A 278 16.55 7.30 -5.86
CA LYS A 278 15.94 6.95 -4.57
C LYS A 278 15.05 8.11 -4.10
N ILE A 279 13.87 7.81 -3.56
CA ILE A 279 12.93 8.75 -2.94
C ILE A 279 12.63 8.24 -1.54
N SER A 280 12.85 9.06 -0.52
CA SER A 280 12.57 8.71 0.88
C SER A 280 11.45 9.60 1.41
N ILE A 281 10.46 8.99 2.08
CA ILE A 281 9.30 9.66 2.68
C ILE A 281 8.98 8.95 3.99
N SER A 282 9.05 9.66 5.12
CA SER A 282 8.67 9.14 6.44
C SER A 282 9.22 7.75 6.76
N GLY A 283 10.53 7.54 6.54
CA GLY A 283 11.21 6.25 6.80
C GLY A 283 11.01 5.16 5.74
N TRP A 284 10.13 5.39 4.76
CA TRP A 284 9.92 4.50 3.61
C TRP A 284 10.70 4.95 2.39
N VAL A 285 11.11 3.99 1.59
CA VAL A 285 11.90 4.22 0.40
C VAL A 285 11.19 3.69 -0.84
N THR A 286 11.20 4.53 -1.87
CA THR A 286 10.86 4.14 -3.24
C THR A 286 12.11 4.23 -4.11
N ILE A 287 12.41 3.17 -4.82
CA ILE A 287 13.62 3.02 -5.64
C ILE A 287 13.23 2.94 -7.10
N ILE A 288 13.80 3.81 -7.93
CA ILE A 288 13.70 3.75 -9.39
C ILE A 288 14.96 3.08 -9.90
N LEU A 289 14.81 2.01 -10.64
CA LEU A 289 15.88 1.21 -11.21
C LEU A 289 15.73 1.17 -12.74
N LYS A 290 16.83 0.93 -13.46
CA LYS A 290 16.86 0.74 -14.90
C LYS A 290 17.55 -0.57 -15.23
N LYS A 291 16.97 -1.38 -16.10
CA LYS A 291 17.60 -2.60 -16.62
C LYS A 291 18.53 -2.24 -17.76
N GLU A 292 19.82 -2.46 -17.58
CA GLU A 292 20.81 -2.18 -18.60
C GLU A 292 21.06 -3.40 -19.49
N VAL A 293 21.42 -3.13 -20.74
CA VAL A 293 21.88 -4.19 -21.67
C VAL A 293 23.31 -4.52 -21.27
N LYS A 294 23.63 -5.79 -21.09
CA LYS A 294 25.03 -6.20 -21.02
C LYS A 294 25.68 -5.83 -22.38
N HIS A 295 26.58 -4.86 -22.38
CA HIS A 295 27.51 -4.75 -23.49
C HIS A 295 28.37 -6.03 -23.46
N ASN A 296 28.16 -6.91 -24.41
CA ASN A 296 29.18 -7.91 -24.71
C ASN A 296 30.44 -7.12 -25.01
N GLU A 297 31.47 -7.28 -24.20
CA GLU A 297 32.81 -6.87 -24.58
C GLU A 297 33.07 -7.53 -25.94
N THR A 298 33.00 -6.76 -27.00
CA THR A 298 33.48 -7.16 -28.31
C THR A 298 34.97 -7.44 -28.10
N LYS A 299 35.31 -8.71 -28.21
CA LYS A 299 36.69 -9.20 -28.28
C LYS A 299 37.47 -8.29 -29.23
N TYR A 300 38.32 -7.48 -28.70
CA TYR A 300 39.51 -7.04 -29.43
C TYR A 300 40.46 -8.28 -29.43
N LEU A 301 40.31 -9.10 -30.45
CA LEU A 301 41.31 -10.00 -30.93
C LEU A 301 41.68 -9.50 -32.31
N SER A 302 42.77 -8.82 -32.38
CA SER A 302 43.63 -8.68 -33.54
C SER A 302 45.04 -8.43 -33.05
#